data_d829c466adace70c3cdc309976106761
#
_entry.id   d829c466adace70c3cdc309976106761
#
_cell.length_a   1.000
_cell.length_b   1.000
_cell.length_c   1.000
_cell.angle_alpha   90.00
_cell.angle_beta   90.00
_cell.angle_gamma   90.00
#
_symmetry.space_group_name_H-M   'P 1'
#
loop_
_entity.id
_entity.type
_entity.pdbx_description
1 polymer ?
#
loop_
_entity_poly.entity_id
_entity_poly.type
_entity_poly.pdbx_seq_one_letter_code
_entity_poly.pdbx_strand_id
1 'polypeptide(L)'
;MKDAQKGVRMTDDEENGLIEFKPTPSHQVLRPTDAALTNVDSLISSVTDAVMDEAKAWQARPLESLYPIVYLDCIHVKTRDSGAVSAKAVYLALGINMAGEKEILGLWIAQTEGAKFWLQVVTELKNRGVVDIFIACVDGLKGFPEAIEAVYPQTAVQLCVVHMVRHSLNYVSWKMRKAVATDLKTVYSAATADDALLRLEEFADQWGQDYPTIVKSWRSNWQRIVPFFEYPPEIRRIIYTTNAIESMNMSLRKVTKSRGSFPSDEALLKLFYLALNNISKKWTMPLRDWKAALTRFTKQFEGRMPKD
;
A
#
# COMPACT_ATOMS: atom_id res chain seq x y z
N MET A 1 -21.38 -18.00 60.53
CA MET A 1 -22.35 -18.78 59.77
C MET A 1 -22.51 -18.11 58.39
N LYS A 2 -22.21 -18.91 57.35
CA LYS A 2 -22.54 -18.75 55.91
C LYS A 2 -21.89 -17.56 55.16
N ASP A 3 -20.75 -17.72 54.53
CA ASP A 3 -20.51 -18.17 53.16
C ASP A 3 -21.45 -17.59 52.09
N ALA A 4 -20.90 -16.77 51.23
CA ALA A 4 -21.31 -16.65 49.86
C ALA A 4 -20.10 -16.28 49.00
N GLN A 5 -19.46 -17.30 48.45
CA GLN A 5 -18.66 -17.22 47.26
C GLN A 5 -19.51 -16.64 46.09
N LYS A 6 -19.04 -15.58 45.47
CA LYS A 6 -19.49 -15.21 44.11
C LYS A 6 -18.32 -15.33 43.16
N GLY A 7 -18.42 -16.37 42.34
CA GLY A 7 -17.52 -16.63 41.24
C GLY A 7 -17.52 -15.48 40.22
N VAL A 8 -16.35 -15.08 39.89
CA VAL A 8 -16.09 -14.21 38.72
C VAL A 8 -16.14 -15.10 37.50
N ARG A 9 -17.11 -14.88 36.62
CA ARG A 9 -17.11 -15.40 35.28
C ARG A 9 -16.00 -14.70 34.49
N MET A 10 -15.06 -15.48 34.03
CA MET A 10 -14.17 -15.06 32.96
C MET A 10 -15.00 -15.00 31.67
N THR A 11 -15.06 -13.86 31.06
CA THR A 11 -15.45 -13.68 29.66
C THR A 11 -14.16 -13.62 28.85
N ASP A 12 -14.06 -14.55 27.90
CA ASP A 12 -13.00 -14.61 26.92
C ASP A 12 -13.07 -13.36 26.01
N ASP A 13 -12.14 -12.43 26.22
CA ASP A 13 -11.77 -11.41 25.25
C ASP A 13 -10.27 -11.53 24.95
N GLU A 14 -9.91 -12.62 24.28
CA GLU A 14 -8.59 -12.81 23.68
C GLU A 14 -8.49 -12.09 22.34
N GLU A 15 -8.42 -10.75 22.33
CA GLU A 15 -8.05 -10.04 21.11
C GLU A 15 -7.31 -8.70 21.30
N ASN A 16 -6.78 -8.40 22.49
CA ASN A 16 -5.92 -7.23 22.64
C ASN A 16 -4.77 -7.53 23.61
N GLY A 17 -3.66 -8.04 23.04
CA GLY A 17 -2.39 -8.19 23.75
C GLY A 17 -1.75 -6.84 24.09
N LEU A 18 -2.38 -6.04 24.93
CA LEU A 18 -1.79 -4.92 25.63
C LEU A 18 -1.37 -5.40 27.01
N ILE A 19 -0.07 -5.56 27.23
CA ILE A 19 0.48 -5.76 28.56
C ILE A 19 0.31 -4.43 29.32
N GLU A 20 -0.72 -4.34 30.16
CA GLU A 20 -0.83 -3.27 31.14
C GLU A 20 0.21 -3.48 32.24
N PHE A 21 1.26 -2.65 32.28
CA PHE A 21 2.13 -2.53 33.44
C PHE A 21 1.40 -1.78 34.54
N LYS A 22 0.89 -2.50 35.55
CA LYS A 22 0.46 -1.88 36.79
C LYS A 22 1.70 -1.48 37.60
N PRO A 23 1.85 -0.22 38.02
CA PRO A 23 2.97 0.17 38.86
C PRO A 23 2.81 -0.46 40.25
N THR A 24 3.81 -1.22 40.68
CA THR A 24 3.95 -1.70 42.05
C THR A 24 4.27 -0.50 42.93
N PRO A 25 3.60 -0.32 44.09
CA PRO A 25 3.96 0.77 45.01
C PRO A 25 5.26 0.47 45.73
N SER A 26 6.10 1.47 45.85
CA SER A 26 7.36 1.55 46.60
C SER A 26 8.62 0.94 45.98
N HIS A 27 9.08 1.54 44.84
CA HIS A 27 10.53 1.62 44.62
C HIS A 27 10.93 3.10 44.58
N GLN A 28 11.89 3.49 45.43
CA GLN A 28 12.58 4.76 45.34
C GLN A 28 13.08 4.90 43.90
N VAL A 29 12.52 5.85 43.18
CA VAL A 29 13.00 6.23 41.84
C VAL A 29 14.38 6.85 42.06
N LEU A 30 15.43 6.04 41.89
CA LEU A 30 16.79 6.55 41.76
C LEU A 30 16.79 7.46 40.54
N ARG A 31 16.89 8.77 40.76
CA ARG A 31 17.10 9.70 39.65
C ARG A 31 18.42 9.33 38.98
N PRO A 32 18.44 9.06 37.67
CA PRO A 32 19.68 8.81 36.96
C PRO A 32 20.60 10.01 37.15
N THR A 33 21.88 9.77 37.35
CA THR A 33 22.88 10.85 37.30
C THR A 33 22.95 11.44 35.88
N ASP A 34 23.28 12.71 35.76
CA ASP A 34 23.38 13.37 34.43
C ASP A 34 24.29 12.60 33.45
N ALA A 35 25.35 11.97 33.96
CA ALA A 35 26.22 11.10 33.16
C ALA A 35 25.51 9.82 32.65
N ALA A 36 24.57 9.25 33.41
CA ALA A 36 23.78 8.09 32.98
C ALA A 36 22.74 8.49 31.92
N LEU A 37 22.11 9.66 32.04
CA LEU A 37 21.19 10.22 31.05
C LEU A 37 21.92 10.53 29.75
N THR A 38 23.11 11.13 29.79
CA THR A 38 23.93 11.40 28.61
C THR A 38 24.33 10.10 27.88
N ASN A 39 24.62 9.03 28.62
CA ASN A 39 24.91 7.73 28.01
C ASN A 39 23.68 7.09 27.34
N VAL A 40 22.50 7.21 27.94
CA VAL A 40 21.25 6.71 27.36
C VAL A 40 20.88 7.50 26.11
N ASP A 41 20.99 8.82 26.14
CA ASP A 41 20.70 9.66 24.96
C ASP A 41 21.68 9.39 23.82
N SER A 42 22.96 9.22 24.12
CA SER A 42 23.99 8.84 23.15
C SER A 42 23.70 7.45 22.55
N LEU A 43 23.27 6.47 23.35
CA LEU A 43 22.89 5.15 22.87
C LEU A 43 21.64 5.19 21.99
N ILE A 44 20.62 5.94 22.41
CA ILE A 44 19.40 6.14 21.60
C ILE A 44 19.75 6.80 20.28
N SER A 45 20.59 7.81 20.28
CA SER A 45 21.05 8.47 19.05
C SER A 45 21.78 7.49 18.14
N SER A 46 22.76 6.75 18.64
CA SER A 46 23.52 5.79 17.84
C SER A 46 22.66 4.69 17.24
N VAL A 47 21.68 4.14 17.99
CA VAL A 47 20.72 3.15 17.48
C VAL A 47 19.80 3.75 16.42
N THR A 48 19.35 4.98 16.63
CA THR A 48 18.52 5.67 15.63
C THR A 48 19.29 6.01 14.35
N ASP A 49 20.57 6.37 14.44
CA ASP A 49 21.42 6.65 13.29
C ASP A 49 21.73 5.38 12.50
N ALA A 50 22.02 4.26 13.17
CA ALA A 50 22.20 2.97 12.53
C ALA A 50 20.95 2.56 11.72
N VAL A 51 19.74 2.75 12.25
CA VAL A 51 18.49 2.48 11.50
C VAL A 51 18.36 3.37 10.28
N MET A 52 18.84 4.62 10.33
CA MET A 52 18.81 5.50 9.15
C MET A 52 19.75 5.02 8.05
N ASP A 53 20.94 4.58 8.42
CA ASP A 53 21.90 4.07 7.45
C ASP A 53 21.40 2.76 6.81
N GLU A 54 20.79 1.87 7.60
CA GLU A 54 20.11 0.69 7.08
C GLU A 54 18.96 1.06 6.13
N ALA A 55 18.13 2.05 6.49
CA ALA A 55 17.02 2.50 5.65
C ALA A 55 17.53 3.08 4.32
N LYS A 56 18.60 3.88 4.34
CA LYS A 56 19.23 4.43 3.13
C LYS A 56 19.83 3.32 2.27
N ALA A 57 20.57 2.39 2.88
CA ALA A 57 21.14 1.24 2.17
C ALA A 57 20.05 0.37 1.53
N TRP A 58 18.97 0.12 2.27
CA TRP A 58 17.80 -0.60 1.75
C TRP A 58 17.15 0.14 0.58
N GLN A 59 16.96 1.45 0.68
CA GLN A 59 16.40 2.25 -0.40
C GLN A 59 17.30 2.28 -1.65
N ALA A 60 18.61 2.28 -1.47
CA ALA A 60 19.60 2.31 -2.57
C ALA A 60 19.96 0.93 -3.14
N ARG A 61 19.45 -0.16 -2.57
CA ARG A 61 19.83 -1.51 -3.00
C ARG A 61 19.48 -1.78 -4.45
N PRO A 62 20.25 -2.61 -5.16
CA PRO A 62 19.88 -3.11 -6.48
C PRO A 62 18.54 -3.85 -6.44
N LEU A 63 17.78 -3.75 -7.52
CA LEU A 63 16.51 -4.42 -7.74
C LEU A 63 16.64 -5.44 -8.87
N GLU A 64 15.67 -6.37 -8.97
CA GLU A 64 15.61 -7.27 -10.11
C GLU A 64 15.36 -6.49 -11.41
N SER A 65 15.83 -7.04 -12.52
CA SER A 65 15.72 -6.39 -13.83
C SER A 65 14.29 -6.33 -14.36
N LEU A 66 13.42 -7.25 -13.92
CA LEU A 66 12.05 -7.36 -14.40
C LEU A 66 11.06 -7.60 -13.26
N TYR A 67 10.00 -6.80 -13.28
CA TYR A 67 8.81 -7.01 -12.45
C TYR A 67 7.57 -7.13 -13.32
N PRO A 68 6.92 -8.31 -13.40
CA PRO A 68 5.65 -8.48 -14.11
C PRO A 68 4.57 -7.49 -13.66
N ILE A 69 4.53 -7.16 -12.37
CA ILE A 69 3.57 -6.18 -11.84
C ILE A 69 4.28 -5.28 -10.81
N VAL A 70 4.08 -3.98 -10.93
CA VAL A 70 4.44 -3.01 -9.91
C VAL A 70 3.19 -2.24 -9.47
N TYR A 71 2.95 -2.20 -8.16
CA TYR A 71 1.91 -1.39 -7.55
C TYR A 71 2.52 -0.15 -6.95
N LEU A 72 1.88 0.98 -7.20
CA LEU A 72 2.30 2.26 -6.69
C LEU A 72 1.11 2.92 -5.99
N ASP A 73 1.32 3.29 -4.74
CA ASP A 73 0.29 3.81 -3.86
C ASP A 73 0.84 4.91 -2.97
N CYS A 74 -0.06 5.69 -2.40
CA CYS A 74 0.26 6.82 -1.54
C CYS A 74 -0.49 6.76 -0.21
N ILE A 75 0.21 7.07 0.86
CA ILE A 75 -0.36 7.27 2.19
C ILE A 75 -0.07 8.69 2.66
N HIS A 76 -1.11 9.41 3.12
CA HIS A 76 -0.93 10.72 3.71
C HIS A 76 -0.71 10.61 5.22
N VAL A 77 0.35 11.24 5.72
CA VAL A 77 0.69 11.31 7.14
C VAL A 77 0.99 12.75 7.54
N LYS A 78 0.78 13.06 8.82
CA LYS A 78 1.11 14.36 9.37
C LYS A 78 2.53 14.36 9.90
N THR A 79 3.34 15.30 9.47
CA THR A 79 4.69 15.54 9.99
C THR A 79 4.80 16.95 10.49
N ARG A 80 5.70 17.17 11.44
CA ARG A 80 6.05 18.51 11.90
C ARG A 80 7.30 18.96 11.15
N ASP A 81 7.21 20.13 10.54
CA ASP A 81 8.31 20.78 9.86
C ASP A 81 8.39 22.23 10.34
N SER A 82 9.54 22.65 10.83
CA SER A 82 9.78 24.02 11.31
C SER A 82 8.70 24.55 12.25
N GLY A 83 8.16 23.67 13.13
CA GLY A 83 7.11 24.03 14.11
C GLY A 83 5.69 23.90 13.60
N ALA A 84 5.45 23.82 12.30
CA ALA A 84 4.12 23.60 11.71
C ALA A 84 3.85 22.11 11.43
N VAL A 85 2.58 21.69 11.59
CA VAL A 85 2.15 20.34 11.21
C VAL A 85 1.55 20.39 9.81
N SER A 86 2.15 19.67 8.87
CA SER A 86 1.69 19.55 7.50
C SER A 86 1.38 18.10 7.14
N ALA A 87 0.48 17.90 6.18
CA ALA A 87 0.26 16.58 5.58
C ALA A 87 1.34 16.35 4.52
N LYS A 88 2.03 15.20 4.61
CA LYS A 88 2.98 14.75 3.58
C LYS A 88 2.50 13.47 2.95
N ALA A 89 2.77 13.35 1.67
CA ALA A 89 2.51 12.15 0.91
C ALA A 89 3.70 11.18 1.04
N VAL A 90 3.41 9.94 1.42
CA VAL A 90 4.38 8.84 1.46
C VAL A 90 4.03 7.87 0.37
N TYR A 91 4.89 7.75 -0.60
CA TYR A 91 4.73 6.89 -1.76
C TYR A 91 5.42 5.57 -1.54
N LEU A 92 4.77 4.51 -1.97
CA LEU A 92 5.20 3.14 -1.79
C LEU A 92 5.17 2.42 -3.14
N ALA A 93 6.23 1.71 -3.45
CA ALA A 93 6.28 0.81 -4.59
C ALA A 93 6.40 -0.64 -4.11
N LEU A 94 5.51 -1.49 -4.59
CA LEU A 94 5.50 -2.93 -4.35
C LEU A 94 5.61 -3.65 -5.68
N GLY A 95 6.67 -4.44 -5.88
CA GLY A 95 6.88 -5.31 -7.03
C GLY A 95 6.41 -6.73 -6.77
N ILE A 96 5.99 -7.40 -7.84
CA ILE A 96 5.89 -8.86 -7.90
C ILE A 96 6.95 -9.32 -8.88
N ASN A 97 7.90 -10.11 -8.38
CA ASN A 97 9.01 -10.61 -9.19
C ASN A 97 8.61 -11.84 -10.04
N MET A 98 9.54 -12.36 -10.83
CA MET A 98 9.29 -13.51 -11.71
C MET A 98 8.97 -14.79 -10.94
N ALA A 99 9.41 -14.93 -9.70
CA ALA A 99 9.05 -16.03 -8.82
C ALA A 99 7.63 -15.89 -8.22
N GLY A 100 6.97 -14.73 -8.42
CA GLY A 100 5.67 -14.42 -7.84
C GLY A 100 5.74 -13.91 -6.40
N GLU A 101 6.91 -13.55 -5.96
CA GLU A 101 7.16 -13.03 -4.62
C GLU A 101 6.93 -11.52 -4.57
N LYS A 102 6.51 -11.08 -3.41
CA LYS A 102 6.29 -9.66 -3.13
C LYS A 102 7.55 -9.00 -2.64
N GLU A 103 7.91 -7.88 -3.22
CA GLU A 103 9.05 -7.09 -2.81
C GLU A 103 8.67 -5.61 -2.69
N ILE A 104 9.04 -4.98 -1.58
CA ILE A 104 8.87 -3.54 -1.41
C ILE A 104 10.05 -2.85 -2.10
N LEU A 105 9.79 -2.18 -3.21
CA LEU A 105 10.83 -1.59 -4.05
C LEU A 105 11.38 -0.29 -3.48
N GLY A 106 10.56 0.46 -2.77
CA GLY A 106 11.00 1.71 -2.16
C GLY A 106 9.89 2.47 -1.45
N LEU A 107 10.34 3.53 -0.78
CA LEU A 107 9.57 4.45 0.04
C LEU A 107 10.07 5.88 -0.22
N TRP A 108 9.17 6.80 -0.57
CA TRP A 108 9.52 8.20 -0.83
C TRP A 108 8.56 9.13 -0.11
N ILE A 109 9.12 10.19 0.47
CA ILE A 109 8.35 11.22 1.18
C ILE A 109 8.40 12.50 0.37
N ALA A 110 7.24 13.06 0.04
CA ALA A 110 7.16 14.33 -0.69
C ALA A 110 6.17 15.30 -0.04
N GLN A 111 6.45 16.58 -0.16
CA GLN A 111 5.55 17.65 0.28
C GLN A 111 4.39 17.83 -0.69
N THR A 112 4.62 17.62 -1.98
CA THR A 112 3.63 17.82 -3.04
C THR A 112 3.63 16.66 -4.02
N GLU A 113 2.44 16.22 -4.40
CA GLU A 113 2.23 15.32 -5.50
C GLU A 113 2.43 16.05 -6.83
N GLY A 114 3.17 15.44 -7.74
CA GLY A 114 3.36 16.03 -9.06
C GLY A 114 4.14 15.15 -10.01
N ALA A 115 3.99 15.40 -11.32
CA ALA A 115 4.62 14.63 -12.38
C ALA A 115 6.15 14.55 -12.24
N LYS A 116 6.80 15.62 -11.78
CA LYS A 116 8.26 15.64 -11.55
C LYS A 116 8.68 14.66 -10.47
N PHE A 117 7.92 14.57 -9.40
CA PHE A 117 8.20 13.63 -8.31
C PHE A 117 8.06 12.18 -8.80
N TRP A 118 6.99 11.89 -9.53
CA TRP A 118 6.78 10.57 -10.10
C TRP A 118 7.88 10.17 -11.07
N LEU A 119 8.33 11.11 -11.90
CA LEU A 119 9.46 10.88 -12.79
C LEU A 119 10.74 10.54 -12.00
N GLN A 120 10.98 11.19 -10.86
CA GLN A 120 12.08 10.84 -9.95
C GLN A 120 11.95 9.40 -9.45
N VAL A 121 10.77 9.01 -8.93
CA VAL A 121 10.52 7.67 -8.41
C VAL A 121 10.79 6.59 -9.46
N VAL A 122 10.22 6.71 -10.65
CA VAL A 122 10.39 5.71 -11.71
C VAL A 122 11.80 5.70 -12.28
N THR A 123 12.48 6.87 -12.33
CA THR A 123 13.89 6.96 -12.74
C THR A 123 14.80 6.30 -11.70
N GLU A 124 14.52 6.47 -10.41
CA GLU A 124 15.26 5.79 -9.35
C GLU A 124 15.13 4.28 -9.45
N LEU A 125 13.92 3.73 -9.71
CA LEU A 125 13.74 2.30 -9.95
C LEU A 125 14.63 1.82 -11.11
N LYS A 126 14.67 2.57 -12.21
CA LYS A 126 15.53 2.27 -13.36
C LYS A 126 17.02 2.29 -13.01
N ASN A 127 17.46 3.30 -12.28
CA ASN A 127 18.86 3.43 -11.85
C ASN A 127 19.28 2.31 -10.89
N ARG A 128 18.32 1.72 -10.17
CA ARG A 128 18.54 0.57 -9.27
C ARG A 128 18.45 -0.77 -9.97
N GLY A 129 18.31 -0.79 -11.29
CA GLY A 129 18.42 -2.00 -12.10
C GLY A 129 17.11 -2.49 -12.73
N VAL A 130 15.96 -1.87 -12.47
CA VAL A 130 14.70 -2.26 -13.10
C VAL A 130 14.74 -1.86 -14.56
N VAL A 131 14.86 -2.85 -15.45
CA VAL A 131 14.91 -2.67 -16.90
C VAL A 131 13.51 -2.63 -17.49
N ASP A 132 12.61 -3.47 -16.98
CA ASP A 132 11.26 -3.61 -17.53
C ASP A 132 10.19 -3.86 -16.46
N ILE A 133 8.99 -3.36 -16.73
CA ILE A 133 7.76 -3.57 -15.95
C ILE A 133 6.65 -3.89 -16.94
N PHE A 134 5.95 -5.02 -16.78
CA PHE A 134 4.86 -5.32 -17.72
C PHE A 134 3.62 -4.50 -17.42
N ILE A 135 3.19 -4.48 -16.17
CA ILE A 135 1.97 -3.78 -15.73
C ILE A 135 2.28 -2.92 -14.51
N ALA A 136 1.99 -1.64 -14.59
CA ALA A 136 2.04 -0.71 -13.45
C ALA A 136 0.63 -0.39 -12.97
N CYS A 137 0.27 -0.81 -11.76
CA CYS A 137 -1.01 -0.53 -11.13
C CYS A 137 -0.92 0.74 -10.29
N VAL A 138 -1.73 1.74 -10.61
CA VAL A 138 -1.69 3.08 -10.00
C VAL A 138 -3.05 3.49 -9.43
N ASP A 139 -3.07 4.34 -8.43
CA ASP A 139 -4.30 4.81 -7.77
C ASP A 139 -5.01 5.97 -8.49
N GLY A 140 -4.55 6.37 -9.67
CA GLY A 140 -5.15 7.42 -10.49
C GLY A 140 -4.63 8.83 -10.23
N LEU A 141 -3.51 8.98 -9.54
CA LEU A 141 -2.82 10.26 -9.35
C LEU A 141 -2.40 10.88 -10.70
N LYS A 142 -2.58 12.20 -10.81
CA LYS A 142 -2.25 12.93 -12.03
C LYS A 142 -0.74 12.95 -12.29
N GLY A 143 -0.35 12.81 -13.57
CA GLY A 143 1.05 12.87 -14.00
C GLY A 143 1.83 11.58 -13.81
N PHE A 144 1.17 10.53 -13.28
CA PHE A 144 1.80 9.24 -13.03
C PHE A 144 1.93 8.40 -14.31
N PRO A 145 0.88 8.24 -15.11
CA PRO A 145 0.99 7.53 -16.39
C PRO A 145 2.08 8.10 -17.27
N GLU A 146 2.13 9.42 -17.40
CA GLU A 146 3.11 10.13 -18.22
C GLU A 146 4.56 9.90 -17.74
N ALA A 147 4.77 9.81 -16.42
CA ALA A 147 6.08 9.51 -15.86
C ALA A 147 6.51 8.07 -16.14
N ILE A 148 5.59 7.11 -16.08
CA ILE A 148 5.88 5.71 -16.44
C ILE A 148 6.19 5.60 -17.93
N GLU A 149 5.37 6.16 -18.79
CA GLU A 149 5.56 6.14 -20.25
C GLU A 149 6.91 6.73 -20.65
N ALA A 150 7.36 7.79 -19.98
CA ALA A 150 8.65 8.42 -20.27
C ALA A 150 9.85 7.53 -19.95
N VAL A 151 9.78 6.67 -18.93
CA VAL A 151 10.90 5.82 -18.47
C VAL A 151 10.75 4.38 -18.92
N TYR A 152 9.52 3.88 -18.96
CA TYR A 152 9.14 2.51 -19.33
C TYR A 152 8.03 2.53 -20.40
N PRO A 153 8.35 2.90 -21.65
CA PRO A 153 7.33 3.14 -22.69
C PRO A 153 6.51 1.90 -23.07
N GLN A 154 6.98 0.72 -22.75
CA GLN A 154 6.27 -0.54 -23.03
C GLN A 154 5.42 -1.03 -21.84
N THR A 155 5.43 -0.32 -20.74
CA THR A 155 4.65 -0.70 -19.55
C THR A 155 3.19 -0.34 -19.75
N ALA A 156 2.31 -1.33 -19.54
CA ALA A 156 0.88 -1.07 -19.49
C ALA A 156 0.50 -0.40 -18.15
N VAL A 157 -0.03 0.80 -18.23
CA VAL A 157 -0.49 1.53 -17.04
C VAL A 157 -1.95 1.18 -16.76
N GLN A 158 -2.20 0.54 -15.61
CA GLN A 158 -3.52 0.09 -15.19
C GLN A 158 -4.01 0.88 -13.99
N LEU A 159 -5.18 1.51 -14.10
CA LEU A 159 -5.84 2.11 -12.95
C LEU A 159 -6.27 1.02 -11.95
N CYS A 160 -5.93 1.22 -10.69
CA CYS A 160 -6.28 0.27 -9.63
C CYS A 160 -7.78 0.24 -9.39
N VAL A 161 -8.44 -0.82 -9.86
CA VAL A 161 -9.89 -1.01 -9.69
C VAL A 161 -10.28 -1.05 -8.21
N VAL A 162 -9.44 -1.60 -7.34
CA VAL A 162 -9.70 -1.67 -5.90
C VAL A 162 -9.79 -0.27 -5.29
N HIS A 163 -8.88 0.65 -5.68
CA HIS A 163 -8.95 2.05 -5.26
C HIS A 163 -10.19 2.75 -5.81
N MET A 164 -10.57 2.49 -7.06
CA MET A 164 -11.80 3.03 -7.66
C MET A 164 -13.04 2.60 -6.87
N VAL A 165 -13.16 1.32 -6.54
CA VAL A 165 -14.26 0.80 -5.72
C VAL A 165 -14.26 1.45 -4.32
N ARG A 166 -13.11 1.48 -3.65
CA ARG A 166 -13.00 2.08 -2.32
C ARG A 166 -13.37 3.56 -2.33
N HIS A 167 -12.87 4.32 -3.29
CA HIS A 167 -13.20 5.72 -3.46
C HIS A 167 -14.70 5.91 -3.68
N SER A 168 -15.31 5.08 -4.53
CA SER A 168 -16.75 5.06 -4.76
C SER A 168 -17.53 4.86 -3.46
N LEU A 169 -17.14 3.91 -2.62
CA LEU A 169 -17.80 3.61 -1.36
C LEU A 169 -17.67 4.70 -0.29
N ASN A 170 -16.77 5.67 -0.45
CA ASN A 170 -16.70 6.83 0.44
C ASN A 170 -17.91 7.76 0.30
N TYR A 171 -18.58 7.75 -0.86
CA TYR A 171 -19.81 8.53 -1.11
C TYR A 171 -21.08 7.81 -0.63
N VAL A 172 -20.94 6.53 -0.21
CA VAL A 172 -22.08 5.67 0.10
C VAL A 172 -22.29 5.57 1.61
N SER A 173 -23.55 5.71 2.06
CA SER A 173 -23.91 5.50 3.46
C SER A 173 -23.57 4.07 3.90
N TRP A 174 -23.23 3.86 5.16
CA TRP A 174 -22.84 2.55 5.70
C TRP A 174 -23.85 1.44 5.35
N LYS A 175 -25.13 1.74 5.44
CA LYS A 175 -26.21 0.75 5.18
C LYS A 175 -26.20 0.25 3.74
N MET A 176 -25.86 1.11 2.77
CA MET A 176 -25.92 0.81 1.34
C MET A 176 -24.60 0.29 0.76
N ARG A 177 -23.48 0.40 1.50
CA ARG A 177 -22.15 0.05 1.00
C ARG A 177 -22.06 -1.36 0.45
N LYS A 178 -22.72 -2.35 1.11
CA LYS A 178 -22.69 -3.73 0.68
C LYS A 178 -23.41 -3.91 -0.66
N ALA A 179 -24.57 -3.32 -0.83
CA ALA A 179 -25.34 -3.39 -2.08
C ALA A 179 -24.58 -2.74 -3.23
N VAL A 180 -24.17 -1.47 -3.05
CA VAL A 180 -23.39 -0.73 -4.06
C VAL A 180 -22.09 -1.45 -4.42
N ALA A 181 -21.36 -2.01 -3.45
CA ALA A 181 -20.15 -2.79 -3.71
C ALA A 181 -20.41 -4.07 -4.50
N THR A 182 -21.56 -4.73 -4.24
CA THR A 182 -21.97 -5.93 -4.98
C THR A 182 -22.26 -5.60 -6.44
N ASP A 183 -22.96 -4.51 -6.71
CA ASP A 183 -23.30 -4.11 -8.07
C ASP A 183 -22.09 -3.56 -8.82
N LEU A 184 -21.21 -2.77 -8.17
CA LEU A 184 -19.91 -2.41 -8.76
C LEU A 184 -19.06 -3.63 -9.09
N LYS A 185 -19.17 -4.72 -8.32
CA LYS A 185 -18.44 -5.95 -8.60
C LYS A 185 -18.81 -6.54 -9.97
N THR A 186 -20.06 -6.44 -10.39
CA THR A 186 -20.47 -6.94 -11.70
C THR A 186 -19.72 -6.26 -12.83
N VAL A 187 -19.42 -4.97 -12.71
CA VAL A 187 -18.68 -4.19 -13.69
C VAL A 187 -17.26 -4.77 -13.88
N TYR A 188 -16.47 -4.86 -12.81
CA TYR A 188 -15.06 -5.26 -12.96
C TYR A 188 -14.85 -6.78 -12.99
N SER A 189 -15.88 -7.59 -12.74
CA SER A 189 -15.83 -9.04 -12.93
C SER A 189 -16.35 -9.49 -14.29
N ALA A 190 -16.81 -8.56 -15.12
CA ALA A 190 -17.30 -8.84 -16.46
C ALA A 190 -16.23 -9.53 -17.34
N ALA A 191 -16.67 -10.31 -18.31
CA ALA A 191 -15.77 -11.08 -19.16
C ALA A 191 -15.01 -10.17 -20.13
N THR A 192 -15.70 -9.18 -20.70
CA THR A 192 -15.20 -8.26 -21.73
C THR A 192 -15.42 -6.79 -21.31
N ALA A 193 -14.76 -5.87 -22.01
CA ALA A 193 -14.96 -4.44 -21.84
C ALA A 193 -16.38 -4.01 -22.18
N ASP A 194 -16.99 -4.58 -23.21
CA ASP A 194 -18.37 -4.27 -23.64
C ASP A 194 -19.38 -4.74 -22.59
N ASP A 195 -19.21 -5.95 -22.06
CA ASP A 195 -20.06 -6.44 -20.96
C ASP A 195 -19.88 -5.58 -19.70
N ALA A 196 -18.66 -5.19 -19.40
CA ALA A 196 -18.37 -4.29 -18.27
C ALA A 196 -19.03 -2.91 -18.45
N LEU A 197 -19.04 -2.37 -19.65
CA LEU A 197 -19.72 -1.11 -19.94
C LEU A 197 -21.23 -1.25 -19.78
N LEU A 198 -21.83 -2.35 -20.26
CA LEU A 198 -23.25 -2.65 -20.04
C LEU A 198 -23.58 -2.70 -18.53
N ARG A 199 -22.75 -3.38 -17.73
CA ARG A 199 -22.93 -3.43 -16.27
C ARG A 199 -22.76 -2.06 -15.60
N LEU A 200 -21.91 -1.20 -16.15
CA LEU A 200 -21.75 0.17 -15.66
C LEU A 200 -23.02 1.02 -15.95
N GLU A 201 -23.66 0.83 -17.10
CA GLU A 201 -24.93 1.49 -17.41
C GLU A 201 -26.06 0.96 -16.52
N GLU A 202 -26.19 -0.35 -16.30
CA GLU A 202 -27.13 -0.92 -15.33
C GLU A 202 -26.91 -0.34 -13.92
N PHE A 203 -25.65 -0.20 -13.51
CA PHE A 203 -25.29 0.47 -12.24
C PHE A 203 -25.72 1.93 -12.24
N ALA A 204 -25.56 2.64 -13.35
CA ALA A 204 -25.96 4.03 -13.48
C ALA A 204 -27.48 4.20 -13.42
N ASP A 205 -28.25 3.31 -14.01
CA ASP A 205 -29.73 3.32 -13.96
C ASP A 205 -30.23 3.09 -12.53
N GLN A 206 -29.60 2.19 -11.79
CA GLN A 206 -29.99 1.84 -10.43
C GLN A 206 -29.56 2.86 -9.39
N TRP A 207 -28.31 3.36 -9.48
CA TRP A 207 -27.67 4.17 -8.44
C TRP A 207 -27.32 5.61 -8.85
N GLY A 208 -27.52 5.95 -10.13
CA GLY A 208 -27.03 7.21 -10.67
C GLY A 208 -27.71 8.44 -10.09
N GLN A 209 -28.97 8.33 -9.64
CA GLN A 209 -29.67 9.44 -8.95
C GLN A 209 -29.09 9.66 -7.54
N ASP A 210 -28.85 8.58 -6.80
CA ASP A 210 -28.37 8.67 -5.42
C ASP A 210 -26.85 8.96 -5.36
N TYR A 211 -26.07 8.41 -6.31
CA TYR A 211 -24.62 8.49 -6.31
C TYR A 211 -24.02 8.93 -7.67
N PRO A 212 -24.41 10.10 -8.21
CA PRO A 212 -23.97 10.55 -9.54
C PRO A 212 -22.45 10.72 -9.66
N THR A 213 -21.80 11.03 -8.54
CA THR A 213 -20.33 11.15 -8.47
C THR A 213 -19.62 9.84 -8.78
N ILE A 214 -20.17 8.71 -8.37
CA ILE A 214 -19.60 7.38 -8.65
C ILE A 214 -19.65 7.12 -10.15
N VAL A 215 -20.86 7.24 -10.75
CA VAL A 215 -21.05 7.02 -12.18
C VAL A 215 -20.14 7.92 -13.01
N LYS A 216 -20.10 9.22 -12.69
CA LYS A 216 -19.21 10.19 -13.35
C LYS A 216 -17.73 9.76 -13.24
N SER A 217 -17.29 9.32 -12.07
CA SER A 217 -15.91 8.90 -11.85
C SER A 217 -15.55 7.67 -12.69
N TRP A 218 -16.41 6.66 -12.75
CA TRP A 218 -16.16 5.45 -13.53
C TRP A 218 -16.17 5.74 -15.04
N ARG A 219 -17.12 6.52 -15.55
CA ARG A 219 -17.15 6.92 -16.96
C ARG A 219 -15.94 7.76 -17.36
N SER A 220 -15.53 8.73 -16.53
CA SER A 220 -14.37 9.59 -16.84
C SER A 220 -13.04 8.86 -16.80
N ASN A 221 -12.93 7.75 -16.07
CA ASN A 221 -11.74 6.92 -16.01
C ASN A 221 -11.83 5.66 -16.87
N TRP A 222 -12.89 5.51 -17.66
CA TRP A 222 -13.17 4.29 -18.41
C TRP A 222 -11.99 3.81 -19.27
N GLN A 223 -11.39 4.71 -20.01
CA GLN A 223 -10.24 4.41 -20.88
C GLN A 223 -9.01 3.88 -20.11
N ARG A 224 -8.90 4.23 -18.82
CA ARG A 224 -7.83 3.73 -17.95
C ARG A 224 -8.21 2.42 -17.24
N ILE A 225 -9.49 2.05 -17.25
CA ILE A 225 -10.00 0.79 -16.71
C ILE A 225 -10.00 -0.30 -17.77
N VAL A 226 -10.34 0.04 -19.03
CA VAL A 226 -10.51 -0.89 -20.15
C VAL A 226 -9.33 -1.85 -20.35
N PRO A 227 -8.06 -1.45 -20.25
CA PRO A 227 -6.93 -2.37 -20.41
C PRO A 227 -6.99 -3.58 -19.47
N PHE A 228 -7.65 -3.46 -18.33
CA PHE A 228 -7.87 -4.57 -17.40
C PHE A 228 -8.59 -5.76 -18.08
N PHE A 229 -9.52 -5.49 -18.98
CA PHE A 229 -10.33 -6.54 -19.63
C PHE A 229 -9.59 -7.25 -20.77
N GLU A 230 -8.47 -6.71 -21.25
CA GLU A 230 -7.60 -7.35 -22.24
C GLU A 230 -6.77 -8.48 -21.63
N TYR A 231 -6.61 -8.48 -20.30
CA TYR A 231 -5.84 -9.52 -19.62
C TYR A 231 -6.67 -10.78 -19.38
N PRO A 232 -6.04 -11.98 -19.51
CA PRO A 232 -6.64 -13.24 -19.11
C PRO A 232 -7.08 -13.24 -17.64
N PRO A 233 -8.08 -14.05 -17.26
CA PRO A 233 -8.60 -14.09 -15.90
C PRO A 233 -7.53 -14.33 -14.81
N GLU A 234 -6.49 -15.08 -15.14
CA GLU A 234 -5.38 -15.38 -14.22
C GLU A 234 -4.57 -14.13 -13.90
N ILE A 235 -4.27 -13.29 -14.90
CA ILE A 235 -3.57 -12.01 -14.71
C ILE A 235 -4.50 -11.02 -14.01
N ARG A 236 -5.78 -10.92 -14.46
CA ARG A 236 -6.76 -10.04 -13.81
C ARG A 236 -6.90 -10.34 -12.33
N ARG A 237 -6.92 -11.64 -11.96
CA ARG A 237 -6.98 -12.05 -10.56
C ARG A 237 -5.81 -11.50 -9.76
N ILE A 238 -4.58 -11.59 -10.28
CA ILE A 238 -3.40 -11.06 -9.59
C ILE A 238 -3.51 -9.53 -9.42
N ILE A 239 -3.84 -8.81 -10.48
CA ILE A 239 -4.01 -7.34 -10.44
C ILE A 239 -5.07 -6.93 -9.41
N TYR A 240 -6.21 -7.64 -9.38
CA TYR A 240 -7.34 -7.30 -8.54
C TYR A 240 -7.20 -7.80 -7.09
N THR A 241 -6.61 -8.98 -6.87
CA THR A 241 -6.52 -9.59 -5.54
C THR A 241 -5.33 -9.10 -4.73
N THR A 242 -4.69 -8.00 -5.10
CA THR A 242 -3.55 -7.48 -4.36
C THR A 242 -3.93 -6.93 -2.99
N ASN A 243 -4.40 -7.83 -2.15
CA ASN A 243 -4.41 -7.61 -0.70
C ASN A 243 -3.02 -7.22 -0.17
N ALA A 244 -1.95 -7.37 -0.98
CA ALA A 244 -0.59 -7.09 -0.54
C ALA A 244 -0.37 -5.60 -0.25
N ILE A 245 -0.61 -4.71 -1.23
CA ILE A 245 -0.41 -3.28 -1.02
C ILE A 245 -1.45 -2.71 -0.05
N GLU A 246 -2.69 -3.22 -0.09
CA GLU A 246 -3.72 -2.83 0.85
C GLU A 246 -3.45 -3.27 2.28
N SER A 247 -3.01 -4.52 2.47
CA SER A 247 -2.62 -5.06 3.78
C SER A 247 -1.42 -4.30 4.34
N MET A 248 -0.44 -3.97 3.49
CA MET A 248 0.70 -3.13 3.83
C MET A 248 0.23 -1.74 4.28
N ASN A 249 -0.61 -1.08 3.50
CA ASN A 249 -1.15 0.24 3.83
C ASN A 249 -2.00 0.23 5.10
N MET A 250 -2.80 -0.80 5.31
CA MET A 250 -3.55 -0.97 6.58
C MET A 250 -2.60 -1.10 7.77
N SER A 251 -1.54 -1.87 7.63
CA SER A 251 -0.54 -2.05 8.68
C SER A 251 0.21 -0.75 8.97
N LEU A 252 0.60 0.00 7.94
CA LEU A 252 1.22 1.31 8.10
C LEU A 252 0.26 2.33 8.73
N ARG A 253 -1.00 2.34 8.33
CA ARG A 253 -2.03 3.20 8.95
C ARG A 253 -2.26 2.86 10.42
N LYS A 254 -2.19 1.58 10.83
CA LYS A 254 -2.25 1.21 12.25
C LYS A 254 -1.09 1.80 13.04
N VAL A 255 0.12 1.74 12.49
CA VAL A 255 1.32 2.30 13.11
C VAL A 255 1.27 3.84 13.19
N THR A 256 0.65 4.52 12.21
CA THR A 256 0.54 5.98 12.19
C THR A 256 -0.66 6.50 12.98
N LYS A 257 -1.75 5.73 13.11
CA LYS A 257 -3.01 6.17 13.74
C LYS A 257 -2.85 6.54 15.22
N SER A 258 -1.95 5.87 15.93
CA SER A 258 -1.67 6.16 17.34
C SER A 258 -0.82 7.42 17.55
N ARG A 259 -0.25 7.97 16.47
CA ARG A 259 0.61 9.15 16.50
C ARG A 259 -0.10 10.30 15.80
N GLY A 260 -0.34 11.39 16.49
CA GLY A 260 -1.00 12.58 15.91
C GLY A 260 -0.20 13.22 14.77
N SER A 261 1.13 13.29 14.92
CA SER A 261 2.08 13.75 13.90
C SER A 261 3.48 13.18 14.20
N PHE A 262 4.30 13.08 13.16
CA PHE A 262 5.72 12.73 13.30
C PHE A 262 6.55 13.98 13.56
N PRO A 263 7.62 13.88 14.37
CA PRO A 263 8.48 15.05 14.68
C PRO A 263 9.30 15.52 13.48
N SER A 264 9.64 14.63 12.54
CA SER A 264 10.40 14.93 11.31
C SER A 264 10.14 13.87 10.24
N ASP A 265 10.59 14.16 9.01
CA ASP A 265 10.57 13.20 7.89
C ASP A 265 11.49 11.99 8.16
N GLU A 266 12.61 12.22 8.84
CA GLU A 266 13.52 11.13 9.24
C GLU A 266 12.85 10.16 10.21
N ALA A 267 12.15 10.68 11.21
CA ALA A 267 11.41 9.84 12.16
C ALA A 267 10.30 9.03 11.47
N LEU A 268 9.66 9.64 10.48
CA LEU A 268 8.67 8.96 9.63
C LEU A 268 9.33 7.85 8.79
N LEU A 269 10.46 8.16 8.13
CA LEU A 269 11.19 7.21 7.30
C LEU A 269 11.67 6.01 8.13
N LYS A 270 12.29 6.24 9.30
CA LYS A 270 12.74 5.19 10.22
C LYS A 270 11.59 4.25 10.59
N LEU A 271 10.46 4.82 11.04
CA LEU A 271 9.32 4.02 11.47
C LEU A 271 8.73 3.21 10.31
N PHE A 272 8.59 3.82 9.14
CA PHE A 272 8.06 3.13 7.97
C PHE A 272 8.99 2.04 7.49
N TYR A 273 10.30 2.28 7.44
CA TYR A 273 11.29 1.27 7.11
C TYR A 273 11.19 0.06 8.04
N LEU A 274 11.17 0.26 9.36
CA LEU A 274 11.04 -0.81 10.33
C LEU A 274 9.71 -1.57 10.19
N ALA A 275 8.62 -0.85 9.97
CA ALA A 275 7.30 -1.46 9.77
C ALA A 275 7.26 -2.27 8.47
N LEU A 276 7.79 -1.75 7.37
CA LEU A 276 7.85 -2.43 6.08
C LEU A 276 8.74 -3.67 6.15
N ASN A 277 9.89 -3.58 6.81
CA ASN A 277 10.78 -4.73 7.03
C ASN A 277 10.09 -5.84 7.85
N ASN A 278 9.32 -5.46 8.88
CA ASN A 278 8.54 -6.43 9.64
C ASN A 278 7.36 -7.04 8.86
N ILE A 279 6.74 -6.28 7.95
CA ILE A 279 5.68 -6.76 7.07
C ILE A 279 6.26 -7.73 6.04
N SER A 280 7.38 -7.40 5.39
CA SER A 280 7.99 -8.22 4.34
C SER A 280 8.46 -9.58 4.86
N LYS A 281 8.91 -9.68 6.11
CA LYS A 281 9.27 -10.96 6.75
C LYS A 281 8.13 -11.98 6.78
N LYS A 282 6.88 -11.52 6.67
CA LYS A 282 5.69 -12.40 6.64
C LYS A 282 5.36 -12.90 5.23
N TRP A 283 6.01 -12.38 4.22
CA TRP A 283 5.82 -12.78 2.83
C TRP A 283 6.76 -13.92 2.46
N THR A 284 6.45 -15.09 2.91
CA THR A 284 7.30 -16.30 2.74
C THR A 284 6.88 -17.17 1.57
N MET A 285 5.79 -16.83 0.90
CA MET A 285 5.22 -17.62 -0.19
C MET A 285 4.92 -16.75 -1.40
N PRO A 286 5.09 -17.28 -2.62
CA PRO A 286 4.62 -16.62 -3.83
C PRO A 286 3.11 -16.37 -3.79
N LEU A 287 2.64 -15.51 -4.69
CA LEU A 287 1.22 -15.29 -4.89
C LEU A 287 0.51 -16.60 -5.28
N ARG A 288 -0.68 -16.78 -4.74
CA ARG A 288 -1.52 -17.91 -5.12
C ARG A 288 -1.79 -17.90 -6.62
N ASP A 289 -1.80 -19.06 -7.23
CA ASP A 289 -2.02 -19.27 -8.67
C ASP A 289 -0.98 -18.59 -9.58
N TRP A 290 0.20 -18.23 -9.04
CA TRP A 290 1.25 -17.53 -9.78
C TRP A 290 1.73 -18.28 -11.03
N LYS A 291 1.92 -19.60 -10.94
CA LYS A 291 2.35 -20.42 -12.07
C LYS A 291 1.42 -20.28 -13.28
N ALA A 292 0.10 -20.29 -13.04
CA ALA A 292 -0.89 -20.10 -14.09
C ALA A 292 -0.82 -18.68 -14.68
N ALA A 293 -0.68 -17.67 -13.83
CA ALA A 293 -0.51 -16.29 -14.27
C ALA A 293 0.79 -16.10 -15.05
N LEU A 294 1.91 -16.68 -14.59
CA LEU A 294 3.20 -16.58 -15.29
C LEU A 294 3.14 -17.14 -16.71
N THR A 295 2.46 -18.29 -16.89
CA THR A 295 2.24 -18.84 -18.23
C THR A 295 1.46 -17.88 -19.14
N ARG A 296 0.53 -17.09 -18.56
CA ARG A 296 -0.21 -16.07 -19.32
C ARG A 296 0.65 -14.84 -19.60
N PHE A 297 1.47 -14.42 -18.63
CA PHE A 297 2.45 -13.34 -18.84
C PHE A 297 3.41 -13.66 -19.96
N THR A 298 3.94 -14.88 -20.01
CA THR A 298 4.83 -15.32 -21.10
C THR A 298 4.20 -15.17 -22.47
N LYS A 299 2.91 -15.48 -22.61
CA LYS A 299 2.19 -15.31 -23.89
C LYS A 299 1.85 -13.85 -24.17
N GLN A 300 1.37 -13.12 -23.16
CA GLN A 300 0.92 -11.73 -23.33
C GLN A 300 2.08 -10.75 -23.60
N PHE A 301 3.26 -11.04 -23.03
CA PHE A 301 4.45 -10.21 -23.14
C PHE A 301 5.60 -10.98 -23.81
N GLU A 302 5.26 -11.73 -24.87
CA GLU A 302 6.24 -12.45 -25.66
C GLU A 302 7.34 -11.52 -26.18
N GLY A 303 8.60 -11.96 -26.11
CA GLY A 303 9.77 -11.14 -26.49
C GLY A 303 10.29 -10.19 -25.39
N ARG A 304 9.58 -10.03 -24.27
CA ARG A 304 10.01 -9.24 -23.11
C ARG A 304 10.40 -10.11 -21.91
N MET A 305 10.19 -11.42 -22.01
CA MET A 305 10.60 -12.37 -20.97
C MET A 305 12.13 -12.49 -20.94
N PRO A 306 12.75 -12.68 -19.75
CA PRO A 306 14.18 -12.96 -19.67
C PRO A 306 14.52 -14.15 -20.57
N LYS A 307 15.62 -14.04 -21.31
CA LYS A 307 16.20 -15.19 -22.01
C LYS A 307 17.04 -15.93 -20.98
N ASP A 308 16.74 -17.21 -20.80
CA ASP A 308 17.54 -18.14 -19.98
C ASP A 308 19.00 -18.18 -20.43
#